data_6eb58af9f7bdf395b4a4532288efdbc4
#
_entry.id   6eb58af9f7bdf395b4a4532288efdbc4
#
_cell.length_a   1.000
_cell.length_b   1.000
_cell.length_c   1.000
_cell.angle_alpha   90.00
_cell.angle_beta   90.00
_cell.angle_gamma   90.00
#
_symmetry.space_group_name_H-M   'P 1'
#
loop_
_entity.id
_entity.type
_entity.pdbx_description
1 polymer ?
#
loop_
_entity_poly.entity_id
_entity_poly.type
_entity_poly.pdbx_seq_one_letter_code
_entity_poly.pdbx_strand_id
1 'polypeptide(L)'
;MLSMGISMLNSRLAEIRQQADPPFTGASAGYGDFFVAKTKSAFGIDASSKIGGIELAMKTILEEAERARRFGFTETEYDRARANYLQRVESAYNEREKMKNDTYVNEYISNFLDNEPMPGIEYEYAMMNKLAPNIPVTAINQVMQQLITDNNQVVLLAGPEKEGLKYPTKEEITALLKQMKSFDLKPYEDKVSNEPLLKEEPKGGKIISEKAGDIYGTTKLVLSNGVKVYIKPTDYKADQILMKGTSLGGSSQFADKEILNISQINGVALVGGIGNFNKVCLLYTSPSPRDMRRSR
;
A
#
# COMPACT_ATOMS: atom_id res chain seq x y z
N MET A 1 -9.36 11.67 8.32
CA MET A 1 -9.66 12.19 6.96
C MET A 1 -8.40 12.39 6.13
N LEU A 2 -7.48 13.23 6.56
CA LEU A 2 -6.24 13.56 5.83
C LEU A 2 -5.42 12.32 5.45
N SER A 3 -5.10 11.44 6.40
CA SER A 3 -4.35 10.21 6.15
C SER A 3 -5.02 9.26 5.15
N MET A 4 -6.35 9.22 5.12
CA MET A 4 -7.09 8.43 4.14
C MET A 4 -6.99 9.03 2.73
N GLY A 5 -7.12 10.36 2.59
CA GLY A 5 -6.95 11.06 1.31
C GLY A 5 -5.55 10.86 0.73
N ILE A 6 -4.52 11.01 1.55
CA ILE A 6 -3.14 10.75 1.16
C ILE A 6 -2.93 9.27 0.79
N SER A 7 -3.51 8.33 1.54
CA SER A 7 -3.43 6.91 1.23
C SER A 7 -4.05 6.57 -0.13
N MET A 8 -5.20 7.17 -0.47
CA MET A 8 -5.84 6.98 -1.78
C MET A 8 -4.99 7.56 -2.91
N LEU A 9 -4.42 8.75 -2.72
CA LEU A 9 -3.50 9.32 -3.71
C LEU A 9 -2.25 8.44 -3.90
N ASN A 10 -1.68 7.94 -2.82
CA ASN A 10 -0.55 7.00 -2.86
C ASN A 10 -0.90 5.69 -3.58
N SER A 11 -2.13 5.21 -3.45
CA SER A 11 -2.61 4.04 -4.18
C SER A 11 -2.61 4.29 -5.70
N ARG A 12 -3.10 5.45 -6.15
CA ARG A 12 -3.04 5.83 -7.59
C ARG A 12 -1.60 5.95 -8.09
N LEU A 13 -0.71 6.57 -7.32
CA LEU A 13 0.71 6.65 -7.67
C LEU A 13 1.35 5.26 -7.77
N ALA A 14 0.99 4.35 -6.86
CA ALA A 14 1.46 2.98 -6.90
C ALA A 14 0.95 2.20 -8.13
N GLU A 15 -0.26 2.45 -8.58
CA GLU A 15 -0.81 1.88 -9.82
C GLU A 15 -0.05 2.35 -11.06
N ILE A 16 0.24 3.65 -11.15
CA ILE A 16 1.03 4.22 -12.26
C ILE A 16 2.42 3.58 -12.30
N ARG A 17 3.05 3.39 -11.12
CA ARG A 17 4.37 2.72 -11.03
C ARG A 17 4.35 1.27 -11.55
N GLN A 18 3.20 0.62 -11.58
CA GLN A 18 3.07 -0.77 -12.02
C GLN A 18 2.84 -0.93 -13.53
N GLN A 19 2.74 0.15 -14.28
CA GLN A 19 2.66 0.12 -15.73
C GLN A 19 3.93 -0.48 -16.35
N ALA A 20 3.83 -0.98 -17.57
CA ALA A 20 4.98 -1.59 -18.26
C ALA A 20 6.14 -0.61 -18.45
N ASP A 21 5.84 0.66 -18.72
CA ASP A 21 6.83 1.76 -18.81
C ASP A 21 6.39 2.91 -17.89
N PRO A 22 6.66 2.80 -16.57
CA PRO A 22 6.21 3.82 -15.63
C PRO A 22 7.04 5.10 -15.76
N PRO A 23 6.43 6.28 -15.54
CA PRO A 23 7.10 7.57 -15.61
C PRO A 23 8.11 7.79 -14.47
N PHE A 24 7.99 7.02 -13.39
CA PHE A 24 8.87 7.08 -12.23
C PHE A 24 9.10 5.69 -11.64
N THR A 25 10.20 5.52 -10.92
CA THR A 25 10.54 4.27 -10.20
C THR A 25 9.88 4.21 -8.82
N GLY A 26 9.53 5.35 -8.27
CA GLY A 26 8.80 5.52 -7.03
C GLY A 26 8.16 6.90 -6.97
N ALA A 27 7.01 6.99 -6.32
CA ALA A 27 6.37 8.27 -6.00
C ALA A 27 5.57 8.11 -4.71
N SER A 28 5.49 9.18 -3.93
CA SER A 28 4.68 9.25 -2.72
C SER A 28 4.14 10.63 -2.46
N ALA A 29 3.00 10.68 -1.79
CA ALA A 29 2.40 11.89 -1.24
C ALA A 29 2.41 11.82 0.28
N GLY A 30 2.59 12.97 0.93
CA GLY A 30 2.63 13.06 2.38
C GLY A 30 2.13 14.42 2.88
N TYR A 31 1.87 14.50 4.17
CA TYR A 31 1.60 15.73 4.90
C TYR A 31 2.32 15.67 6.24
N GLY A 32 2.99 16.73 6.58
CA GLY A 32 3.74 16.83 7.84
C GLY A 32 4.55 18.11 7.88
N ASP A 33 5.48 18.16 8.79
CA ASP A 33 6.38 19.29 8.96
C ASP A 33 7.18 19.53 7.67
N PHE A 34 7.32 20.80 7.30
CA PHE A 34 8.08 21.18 6.13
C PHE A 34 9.58 21.13 6.46
N PHE A 35 10.26 20.08 6.00
CA PHE A 35 11.65 19.73 6.36
C PHE A 35 11.82 19.61 7.88
N VAL A 36 12.66 20.45 8.45
CA VAL A 36 12.94 20.54 9.88
C VAL A 36 12.17 21.68 10.58
N ALA A 37 11.32 22.38 9.84
CA ALA A 37 10.61 23.55 10.32
C ALA A 37 9.29 23.18 10.99
N LYS A 38 9.29 22.97 12.29
CA LYS A 38 8.09 22.64 13.09
C LYS A 38 6.98 23.71 13.07
N THR A 39 7.26 24.89 12.54
CA THR A 39 6.30 26.01 12.48
C THR A 39 5.40 25.98 11.24
N LYS A 40 5.67 25.12 10.30
CA LYS A 40 4.94 24.99 9.02
C LYS A 40 4.76 23.53 8.65
N SER A 41 3.52 23.17 8.35
CA SER A 41 3.21 21.91 7.73
C SER A 41 3.00 22.07 6.24
N ALA A 42 3.35 21.06 5.47
CA ALA A 42 3.18 21.06 4.02
C ALA A 42 2.57 19.73 3.54
N PHE A 43 1.75 19.83 2.52
CA PHE A 43 1.44 18.71 1.66
C PHE A 43 2.51 18.63 0.57
N GLY A 44 3.11 17.49 0.40
CA GLY A 44 4.15 17.24 -0.61
C GLY A 44 3.88 16.03 -1.44
N ILE A 45 4.38 16.03 -2.67
CA ILE A 45 4.47 14.86 -3.53
C ILE A 45 5.89 14.79 -4.05
N ASP A 46 6.51 13.64 -3.90
CA ASP A 46 7.84 13.34 -4.43
C ASP A 46 7.80 12.20 -5.44
N ALA A 47 8.75 12.21 -6.37
CA ALA A 47 8.94 11.12 -7.31
C ALA A 47 10.42 10.91 -7.62
N SER A 48 10.83 9.66 -7.73
CA SER A 48 12.14 9.26 -8.24
C SER A 48 12.01 8.86 -9.71
N SER A 49 12.54 9.68 -10.62
CA SER A 49 12.45 9.42 -12.05
C SER A 49 13.51 8.45 -12.55
N LYS A 50 13.30 7.90 -13.74
CA LYS A 50 14.36 7.31 -14.54
C LYS A 50 15.33 8.41 -15.02
N ILE A 51 16.54 8.02 -15.39
CA ILE A 51 17.52 8.95 -16.00
C ILE A 51 16.88 9.61 -17.22
N GLY A 52 16.86 10.94 -17.27
CA GLY A 52 16.25 11.70 -18.35
C GLY A 52 14.71 11.82 -18.30
N GLY A 53 14.05 11.18 -17.33
CA GLY A 53 12.59 11.14 -17.20
C GLY A 53 11.98 12.13 -16.20
N ILE A 54 12.72 13.14 -15.75
CA ILE A 54 12.30 14.05 -14.68
C ILE A 54 11.04 14.82 -15.05
N GLU A 55 10.99 15.39 -16.26
CA GLU A 55 9.85 16.17 -16.73
C GLU A 55 8.57 15.34 -16.78
N LEU A 56 8.65 14.11 -17.32
CA LEU A 56 7.53 13.18 -17.37
C LEU A 56 7.07 12.77 -15.97
N ALA A 57 8.01 12.46 -15.07
CA ALA A 57 7.68 12.11 -13.70
C ALA A 57 7.01 13.29 -12.97
N MET A 58 7.55 14.49 -13.09
CA MET A 58 6.98 15.70 -12.50
C MET A 58 5.58 16.00 -13.06
N LYS A 59 5.41 15.95 -14.37
CA LYS A 59 4.11 16.11 -15.01
C LYS A 59 3.09 15.12 -14.47
N THR A 60 3.45 13.84 -14.39
CA THR A 60 2.54 12.79 -13.95
C THR A 60 2.09 12.97 -12.50
N ILE A 61 3.00 13.31 -11.56
CA ILE A 61 2.59 13.54 -10.17
C ILE A 61 1.72 14.78 -10.03
N LEU A 62 1.96 15.83 -10.84
CA LEU A 62 1.11 17.03 -10.89
C LEU A 62 -0.27 16.72 -11.48
N GLU A 63 -0.35 15.89 -12.53
CA GLU A 63 -1.61 15.45 -13.11
C GLU A 63 -2.46 14.67 -12.09
N GLU A 64 -1.86 13.77 -11.31
CA GLU A 64 -2.59 13.02 -10.28
C GLU A 64 -3.03 13.89 -9.10
N ALA A 65 -2.19 14.83 -8.67
CA ALA A 65 -2.58 15.80 -7.67
C ALA A 65 -3.77 16.64 -8.14
N GLU A 66 -3.70 17.17 -9.36
CA GLU A 66 -4.77 17.97 -9.95
C GLU A 66 -6.03 17.15 -10.22
N ARG A 67 -5.91 15.89 -10.61
CA ARG A 67 -7.03 14.95 -10.74
C ARG A 67 -7.74 14.75 -9.40
N ALA A 68 -6.97 14.53 -8.33
CA ALA A 68 -7.53 14.41 -6.98
C ALA A 68 -8.19 15.72 -6.52
N ARG A 69 -7.63 16.87 -6.85
CA ARG A 69 -8.20 18.18 -6.52
C ARG A 69 -9.52 18.44 -7.26
N ARG A 70 -9.58 18.17 -8.57
CA ARG A 70 -10.77 18.49 -9.40
C ARG A 70 -11.90 17.50 -9.22
N PHE A 71 -11.59 16.23 -9.22
CA PHE A 71 -12.59 15.16 -9.29
C PHE A 71 -12.73 14.39 -7.98
N GLY A 72 -11.78 14.55 -7.06
CA GLY A 72 -11.76 13.82 -5.80
C GLY A 72 -11.46 12.33 -5.97
N PHE A 73 -11.81 11.57 -4.95
CA PHE A 73 -11.73 10.12 -4.90
C PHE A 73 -13.12 9.51 -5.01
N THR A 74 -13.19 8.29 -5.53
CA THR A 74 -14.43 7.52 -5.67
C THR A 74 -14.83 6.87 -4.34
N GLU A 75 -16.10 6.49 -4.21
CA GLU A 75 -16.59 5.73 -3.04
C GLU A 75 -15.83 4.40 -2.89
N THR A 76 -15.52 3.72 -4.00
CA THR A 76 -14.82 2.43 -3.97
C THR A 76 -13.38 2.56 -3.49
N GLU A 77 -12.64 3.62 -3.88
CA GLU A 77 -11.33 3.93 -3.33
C GLU A 77 -11.41 4.21 -1.83
N TYR A 78 -12.41 4.99 -1.42
CA TYR A 78 -12.62 5.35 -0.03
C TYR A 78 -12.99 4.14 0.83
N ASP A 79 -13.89 3.28 0.37
CA ASP A 79 -14.29 2.08 1.09
C ASP A 79 -13.09 1.16 1.36
N ARG A 80 -12.20 0.99 0.38
CA ARG A 80 -10.95 0.25 0.56
C ARG A 80 -10.02 0.91 1.55
N ALA A 81 -9.80 2.21 1.43
CA ALA A 81 -8.93 2.96 2.34
C ALA A 81 -9.45 2.91 3.78
N ARG A 82 -10.76 3.06 3.97
CA ARG A 82 -11.44 2.96 5.25
C ARG A 82 -11.32 1.56 5.85
N ALA A 83 -11.57 0.52 5.06
CA ALA A 83 -11.45 -0.86 5.50
C ALA A 83 -10.03 -1.19 5.95
N ASN A 84 -9.02 -0.80 5.18
CA ASN A 84 -7.61 -0.98 5.52
C ASN A 84 -7.21 -0.19 6.77
N TYR A 85 -7.74 1.01 6.94
CA TYR A 85 -7.48 1.82 8.14
C TYR A 85 -8.06 1.16 9.38
N LEU A 86 -9.33 0.76 9.35
CA LEU A 86 -10.00 0.10 10.47
C LEU A 86 -9.35 -1.23 10.82
N GLN A 87 -8.91 -1.99 9.82
CA GLN A 87 -8.16 -3.23 10.04
C GLN A 87 -6.85 -2.99 10.78
N ARG A 88 -6.09 -1.96 10.41
CA ARG A 88 -4.84 -1.62 11.13
C ARG A 88 -5.10 -1.26 12.58
N VAL A 89 -6.12 -0.47 12.85
CA VAL A 89 -6.51 -0.09 14.22
C VAL A 89 -6.97 -1.33 15.00
N GLU A 90 -7.75 -2.23 14.38
CA GLU A 90 -8.18 -3.49 14.99
C GLU A 90 -6.98 -4.40 15.30
N SER A 91 -6.03 -4.53 14.37
CA SER A 91 -4.82 -5.32 14.62
C SER A 91 -3.97 -4.74 15.75
N ALA A 92 -3.81 -3.41 15.79
CA ALA A 92 -3.10 -2.75 16.89
C ALA A 92 -3.80 -2.99 18.24
N TYR A 93 -5.15 -2.91 18.27
CA TYR A 93 -5.93 -3.21 19.48
C TYR A 93 -5.77 -4.67 19.92
N ASN A 94 -5.83 -5.63 19.01
CA ASN A 94 -5.68 -7.06 19.32
C ASN A 94 -4.27 -7.40 19.82
N GLU A 95 -3.24 -6.70 19.32
CA GLU A 95 -1.85 -6.92 19.67
C GLU A 95 -1.35 -6.05 20.85
N ARG A 96 -2.21 -5.21 21.45
CA ARG A 96 -1.80 -4.20 22.45
C ARG A 96 -0.99 -4.76 23.62
N GLU A 97 -1.32 -5.98 24.09
CA GLU A 97 -0.58 -6.65 25.17
C GLU A 97 0.79 -7.22 24.74
N LYS A 98 1.07 -7.21 23.43
CA LYS A 98 2.27 -7.80 22.82
C LYS A 98 3.02 -6.81 21.95
N MET A 99 2.70 -5.53 22.09
CA MET A 99 3.39 -4.46 21.36
C MET A 99 4.83 -4.31 21.86
N LYS A 100 5.72 -3.97 20.95
CA LYS A 100 7.12 -3.66 21.29
C LYS A 100 7.21 -2.30 21.96
N ASN A 101 8.16 -2.16 22.86
CA ASN A 101 8.42 -0.89 23.56
C ASN A 101 8.73 0.27 22.62
N ASP A 102 9.35 0.01 21.48
CA ASP A 102 9.67 1.03 20.46
C ASP A 102 8.44 1.82 20.01
N THR A 103 7.28 1.17 19.93
CA THR A 103 6.03 1.83 19.56
C THR A 103 5.64 2.89 20.60
N TYR A 104 5.70 2.54 21.87
CA TYR A 104 5.38 3.47 22.96
C TYR A 104 6.43 4.59 23.09
N VAL A 105 7.70 4.28 22.86
CA VAL A 105 8.77 5.30 22.89
C VAL A 105 8.52 6.37 21.85
N ASN A 106 8.16 5.98 20.63
CA ASN A 106 7.86 6.94 19.56
C ASN A 106 6.64 7.80 19.90
N GLU A 107 5.59 7.21 20.48
CA GLU A 107 4.40 7.93 20.91
C GLU A 107 4.74 8.98 21.99
N TYR A 108 5.55 8.59 22.98
CA TYR A 108 6.02 9.52 24.04
C TYR A 108 6.90 10.64 23.47
N ILE A 109 7.75 10.36 22.50
CA ILE A 109 8.58 11.36 21.83
C ILE A 109 7.70 12.35 21.08
N SER A 110 6.73 11.88 20.29
CA SER A 110 5.79 12.75 19.56
C SER A 110 4.95 13.60 20.52
N ASN A 111 4.49 13.02 21.62
CA ASN A 111 3.77 13.78 22.63
C ASN A 111 4.67 14.88 23.26
N PHE A 112 5.90 14.54 23.64
CA PHE A 112 6.82 15.50 24.27
C PHE A 112 7.26 16.62 23.32
N LEU A 113 7.58 16.29 22.06
CA LEU A 113 8.11 17.24 21.10
C LEU A 113 7.02 18.07 20.42
N ASP A 114 5.87 17.48 20.13
CA ASP A 114 4.87 18.02 19.22
C ASP A 114 3.48 18.15 19.87
N ASN A 115 3.37 17.83 21.17
CA ASN A 115 2.12 17.80 21.94
C ASN A 115 1.04 16.89 21.29
N GLU A 116 1.43 15.84 20.60
CA GLU A 116 0.48 14.88 20.05
C GLU A 116 -0.28 14.17 21.19
N PRO A 117 -1.62 14.06 21.10
CA PRO A 117 -2.38 13.32 22.10
C PRO A 117 -2.00 11.83 22.14
N MET A 118 -1.95 11.25 23.33
CA MET A 118 -1.76 9.81 23.54
C MET A 118 -3.03 9.18 24.14
N PRO A 119 -4.10 8.99 23.39
CA PRO A 119 -5.38 8.51 23.94
C PRO A 119 -5.37 7.03 24.32
N GLY A 120 -4.39 6.28 23.86
CA GLY A 120 -4.32 4.82 23.96
C GLY A 120 -5.16 4.09 22.92
N ILE A 121 -4.71 2.90 22.57
CA ILE A 121 -5.30 2.13 21.45
C ILE A 121 -6.75 1.69 21.70
N GLU A 122 -7.15 1.46 22.96
CA GLU A 122 -8.54 1.13 23.33
C GLU A 122 -9.50 2.27 22.96
N TYR A 123 -9.10 3.50 23.27
CA TYR A 123 -9.90 4.68 22.94
C TYR A 123 -9.91 4.91 21.43
N GLU A 124 -8.76 4.81 20.76
CA GLU A 124 -8.68 4.95 19.30
C GLU A 124 -9.54 3.92 18.58
N TYR A 125 -9.47 2.66 18.98
CA TYR A 125 -10.27 1.58 18.41
C TYR A 125 -11.77 1.85 18.55
N ALA A 126 -12.22 2.21 19.75
CA ALA A 126 -13.63 2.51 20.00
C ALA A 126 -14.09 3.74 19.18
N MET A 127 -13.30 4.80 19.19
CA MET A 127 -13.61 6.04 18.50
C MET A 127 -13.63 5.88 16.98
N MET A 128 -12.63 5.19 16.40
CA MET A 128 -12.54 5.00 14.96
C MET A 128 -13.65 4.10 14.42
N ASN A 129 -14.03 3.06 15.14
CA ASN A 129 -15.18 2.24 14.76
C ASN A 129 -16.52 3.03 14.80
N LYS A 130 -16.61 4.03 15.66
CA LYS A 130 -17.78 4.90 15.74
C LYS A 130 -17.77 5.98 14.65
N LEU A 131 -16.64 6.61 14.40
CA LEU A 131 -16.54 7.78 13.52
C LEU A 131 -16.36 7.41 12.04
N ALA A 132 -15.48 6.46 11.72
CA ALA A 132 -15.13 6.18 10.34
C ALA A 132 -16.31 5.79 9.44
N PRO A 133 -17.33 5.03 9.89
CA PRO A 133 -18.51 4.74 9.06
C PRO A 133 -19.35 5.96 8.71
N ASN A 134 -19.23 7.04 9.49
CA ASN A 134 -20.04 8.26 9.35
C ASN A 134 -19.32 9.39 8.59
N ILE A 135 -18.08 9.16 8.16
CA ILE A 135 -17.34 10.14 7.36
C ILE A 135 -17.61 9.85 5.88
N PRO A 136 -18.26 10.74 5.13
CA PRO A 136 -18.47 10.53 3.70
C PRO A 136 -17.20 10.84 2.89
N VAL A 137 -17.05 10.25 1.70
CA VAL A 137 -15.93 10.52 0.79
C VAL A 137 -15.84 12.01 0.41
N THR A 138 -16.99 12.67 0.32
CA THR A 138 -17.06 14.11 0.02
C THR A 138 -16.32 14.98 1.03
N ALA A 139 -16.33 14.62 2.31
CA ALA A 139 -15.57 15.32 3.35
C ALA A 139 -14.05 15.13 3.14
N ILE A 140 -13.62 13.95 2.73
CA ILE A 140 -12.21 13.69 2.39
C ILE A 140 -11.80 14.52 1.16
N ASN A 141 -12.66 14.54 0.12
CA ASN A 141 -12.40 15.28 -1.10
C ASN A 141 -12.27 16.80 -0.82
N GLN A 142 -13.10 17.35 0.05
CA GLN A 142 -12.97 18.75 0.49
C GLN A 142 -11.63 19.04 1.18
N VAL A 143 -11.18 18.15 2.06
CA VAL A 143 -9.88 18.29 2.71
C VAL A 143 -8.75 18.29 1.67
N MET A 144 -8.79 17.36 0.71
CA MET A 144 -7.74 17.29 -0.33
C MET A 144 -7.75 18.50 -1.26
N GLN A 145 -8.91 19.04 -1.59
CA GLN A 145 -9.02 20.30 -2.35
C GLN A 145 -8.38 21.49 -1.64
N GLN A 146 -8.47 21.54 -0.31
CA GLN A 146 -7.86 22.60 0.49
C GLN A 146 -6.34 22.45 0.62
N LEU A 147 -5.84 21.22 0.57
CA LEU A 147 -4.42 20.94 0.67
C LEU A 147 -3.66 21.13 -0.65
N ILE A 148 -4.27 20.76 -1.77
CA ILE A 148 -3.64 20.86 -3.10
C ILE A 148 -3.92 22.25 -3.67
N THR A 149 -3.04 23.19 -3.36
CA THR A 149 -3.21 24.60 -3.74
C THR A 149 -2.12 25.05 -4.71
N ASP A 150 -2.37 26.18 -5.37
CA ASP A 150 -1.40 26.83 -6.29
C ASP A 150 -0.49 27.83 -5.57
N ASN A 151 -0.72 28.05 -4.28
CA ASN A 151 -0.02 29.05 -3.49
C ASN A 151 1.07 28.40 -2.63
N ASN A 152 2.13 29.15 -2.37
CA ASN A 152 3.23 28.72 -1.51
C ASN A 152 3.86 27.39 -1.95
N GLN A 153 4.06 27.22 -3.25
CA GLN A 153 4.67 26.01 -3.81
C GLN A 153 6.20 26.12 -3.79
N VAL A 154 6.84 25.04 -3.40
CA VAL A 154 8.29 24.86 -3.48
C VAL A 154 8.56 23.60 -4.29
N VAL A 155 9.45 23.72 -5.28
CA VAL A 155 9.92 22.58 -6.07
C VAL A 155 11.39 22.38 -5.79
N LEU A 156 11.72 21.16 -5.38
CA LEU A 156 13.11 20.73 -5.20
C LEU A 156 13.41 19.67 -6.26
N LEU A 157 14.49 19.89 -6.97
CA LEU A 157 15.03 18.96 -7.93
C LEU A 157 16.45 18.58 -7.50
N ALA A 158 16.66 17.30 -7.27
CA ALA A 158 17.97 16.77 -6.93
C ALA A 158 18.30 15.58 -7.83
N GLY A 159 19.55 15.49 -8.25
CA GLY A 159 20.00 14.40 -9.07
C GLY A 159 21.53 14.40 -9.25
N PRO A 160 22.11 13.32 -9.80
CA PRO A 160 23.54 13.23 -10.00
C PRO A 160 24.02 14.15 -11.13
N GLU A 161 25.17 14.76 -10.95
CA GLU A 161 25.89 15.39 -12.05
C GLU A 161 26.47 14.29 -12.95
N LYS A 162 25.99 14.25 -14.19
CA LYS A 162 26.44 13.28 -15.18
C LYS A 162 26.50 13.96 -16.55
N GLU A 163 27.60 13.75 -17.27
CA GLU A 163 27.78 14.27 -18.61
C GLU A 163 26.63 13.84 -19.54
N GLY A 164 26.07 14.79 -20.28
CA GLY A 164 24.95 14.58 -21.19
C GLY A 164 23.57 14.52 -20.52
N LEU A 165 23.47 14.58 -19.18
CA LEU A 165 22.20 14.66 -18.47
C LEU A 165 21.73 16.11 -18.35
N LYS A 166 20.56 16.39 -18.91
CA LYS A 166 19.92 17.72 -18.80
C LYS A 166 18.83 17.69 -17.76
N TYR A 167 18.80 18.72 -16.95
CA TYR A 167 17.75 18.96 -15.97
C TYR A 167 16.80 20.07 -16.47
N PRO A 168 15.50 20.00 -16.16
CA PRO A 168 14.58 21.11 -16.45
C PRO A 168 15.06 22.40 -15.82
N THR A 169 14.98 23.47 -16.57
CA THR A 169 15.28 24.82 -16.09
C THR A 169 14.18 25.32 -15.17
N LYS A 170 14.47 26.38 -14.42
CA LYS A 170 13.47 27.04 -13.57
C LYS A 170 12.26 27.53 -14.38
N GLU A 171 12.50 27.99 -15.59
CA GLU A 171 11.49 28.51 -16.51
C GLU A 171 10.57 27.36 -16.97
N GLU A 172 11.12 26.22 -17.35
CA GLU A 172 10.37 25.00 -17.75
C GLU A 172 9.52 24.47 -16.60
N ILE A 173 10.09 24.35 -15.40
CA ILE A 173 9.36 23.95 -14.19
C ILE A 173 8.22 24.94 -13.90
N THR A 174 8.49 26.24 -13.97
CA THR A 174 7.47 27.27 -13.72
C THR A 174 6.35 27.23 -14.77
N ALA A 175 6.70 26.97 -16.03
CA ALA A 175 5.72 26.81 -17.10
C ALA A 175 4.82 25.58 -16.86
N LEU A 176 5.40 24.45 -16.47
CA LEU A 176 4.65 23.23 -16.15
C LEU A 176 3.68 23.45 -14.99
N LEU A 177 4.11 24.10 -13.91
CA LEU A 177 3.25 24.44 -12.78
C LEU A 177 2.07 25.35 -13.19
N LYS A 178 2.31 26.32 -14.07
CA LYS A 178 1.23 27.18 -14.60
C LYS A 178 0.24 26.42 -15.49
N GLN A 179 0.72 25.45 -16.25
CA GLN A 179 -0.11 24.61 -17.11
C GLN A 179 -0.98 23.63 -16.33
N MET A 180 -0.67 23.32 -15.08
CA MET A 180 -1.39 22.34 -14.27
C MET A 180 -2.91 22.56 -14.29
N LYS A 181 -3.36 23.82 -14.21
CA LYS A 181 -4.78 24.16 -14.27
C LYS A 181 -5.46 23.88 -15.59
N SER A 182 -4.70 23.79 -16.67
CA SER A 182 -5.21 23.55 -18.03
C SER A 182 -5.02 22.11 -18.50
N PHE A 183 -4.53 21.22 -17.64
CA PHE A 183 -4.41 19.81 -18.01
C PHE A 183 -5.77 19.22 -18.38
N ASP A 184 -5.84 18.58 -19.55
CA ASP A 184 -7.00 17.81 -19.98
C ASP A 184 -7.02 16.47 -19.23
N LEU A 185 -7.71 16.47 -18.08
CA LEU A 185 -7.78 15.33 -17.18
C LEU A 185 -9.18 14.75 -17.16
N LYS A 186 -9.24 13.42 -17.16
CA LYS A 186 -10.48 12.70 -16.90
C LYS A 186 -10.52 12.28 -15.41
N PRO A 187 -11.73 12.11 -14.83
CA PRO A 187 -11.88 11.49 -13.54
C PRO A 187 -11.16 10.14 -13.49
N TYR A 188 -10.71 9.76 -12.30
CA TYR A 188 -10.13 8.45 -12.12
C TYR A 188 -11.20 7.36 -12.31
N GLU A 189 -10.86 6.34 -13.09
CA GLU A 189 -11.69 5.16 -13.30
C GLU A 189 -11.12 3.99 -12.49
N ASP A 190 -11.91 3.50 -11.55
CA ASP A 190 -11.54 2.36 -10.73
C ASP A 190 -11.67 1.07 -11.53
N LYS A 191 -10.55 0.39 -11.78
CA LYS A 191 -10.48 -0.84 -12.59
C LYS A 191 -10.52 -2.11 -11.72
N VAL A 192 -10.99 -2.01 -10.49
CA VAL A 192 -11.09 -3.17 -9.60
C VAL A 192 -12.22 -4.09 -10.07
N SER A 193 -11.88 -5.36 -10.27
CA SER A 193 -12.86 -6.40 -10.55
C SER A 193 -13.48 -6.92 -9.26
N ASN A 194 -14.80 -7.06 -9.23
CA ASN A 194 -15.53 -7.73 -8.17
C ASN A 194 -15.72 -9.24 -8.42
N GLU A 195 -15.10 -9.77 -9.47
CA GLU A 195 -15.14 -11.21 -9.75
C GLU A 195 -14.37 -11.97 -8.65
N PRO A 196 -14.82 -13.19 -8.29
CA PRO A 196 -14.06 -14.02 -7.37
C PRO A 196 -12.74 -14.46 -8.01
N LEU A 197 -11.66 -14.50 -7.23
CA LEU A 197 -10.33 -14.93 -7.70
C LEU A 197 -10.35 -16.32 -8.30
N LEU A 198 -11.17 -17.20 -7.75
CA LEU A 198 -11.41 -18.56 -8.24
C LEU A 198 -12.86 -18.66 -8.71
N LYS A 199 -13.06 -19.10 -9.96
CA LYS A 199 -14.41 -19.35 -10.50
C LYS A 199 -15.16 -20.45 -9.76
N GLU A 200 -14.42 -21.43 -9.26
CA GLU A 200 -14.93 -22.53 -8.45
C GLU A 200 -14.11 -22.66 -7.19
N GLU A 201 -14.78 -22.83 -6.06
CA GLU A 201 -14.09 -23.12 -4.81
C GLU A 201 -13.38 -24.46 -4.88
N PRO A 202 -12.09 -24.53 -4.53
CA PRO A 202 -11.37 -25.80 -4.53
C PRO A 202 -12.00 -26.76 -3.51
N LYS A 203 -12.24 -27.98 -3.92
CA LYS A 203 -12.74 -29.01 -3.02
C LYS A 203 -11.68 -29.31 -1.95
N GLY A 204 -12.04 -29.15 -0.69
CA GLY A 204 -11.16 -29.41 0.44
C GLY A 204 -10.64 -30.86 0.45
N GLY A 205 -9.35 -31.04 0.72
CA GLY A 205 -8.76 -32.35 0.97
C GLY A 205 -9.19 -32.90 2.34
N LYS A 206 -9.19 -34.23 2.49
CA LYS A 206 -9.43 -34.88 3.79
C LYS A 206 -8.10 -35.07 4.52
N ILE A 207 -8.12 -34.94 5.85
CA ILE A 207 -7.00 -35.32 6.70
C ILE A 207 -7.03 -36.85 6.82
N ILE A 208 -5.95 -37.50 6.36
CA ILE A 208 -5.84 -38.97 6.42
C ILE A 208 -4.91 -39.45 7.55
N SER A 209 -4.12 -38.56 8.11
CA SER A 209 -3.29 -38.86 9.28
C SER A 209 -3.06 -37.60 10.09
N GLU A 210 -3.15 -37.71 11.39
CA GLU A 210 -2.79 -36.69 12.36
C GLU A 210 -1.85 -37.31 13.41
N LYS A 211 -0.72 -36.64 13.64
CA LYS A 211 0.24 -37.01 14.69
C LYS A 211 0.60 -35.78 15.48
N ALA A 212 0.33 -35.84 16.78
CA ALA A 212 0.73 -34.81 17.71
C ALA A 212 2.22 -34.95 18.08
N GLY A 213 2.88 -33.81 18.20
CA GLY A 213 4.05 -33.60 18.98
C GLY A 213 5.38 -34.14 18.43
N ASP A 214 6.20 -33.21 18.03
CA ASP A 214 7.65 -33.35 18.10
C ASP A 214 8.20 -32.49 19.26
N ILE A 215 9.51 -32.44 19.40
CA ILE A 215 10.21 -31.61 20.40
C ILE A 215 9.89 -30.10 20.26
N TYR A 216 9.29 -29.67 19.15
CA TYR A 216 8.91 -28.28 18.87
C TYR A 216 7.42 -28.01 19.15
N GLY A 217 6.65 -28.98 19.63
CA GLY A 217 5.22 -28.86 19.90
C GLY A 217 4.38 -28.68 18.61
N THR A 218 4.79 -29.32 17.50
CA THR A 218 4.06 -29.26 16.25
C THR A 218 3.06 -30.41 16.10
N THR A 219 1.95 -30.16 15.41
CA THR A 219 1.04 -31.21 14.94
C THR A 219 1.27 -31.45 13.45
N LYS A 220 1.57 -32.68 13.08
CA LYS A 220 1.74 -33.08 11.68
C LYS A 220 0.44 -33.68 11.14
N LEU A 221 -0.05 -33.09 10.05
CA LEU A 221 -1.19 -33.62 9.29
C LEU A 221 -0.70 -34.14 7.94
N VAL A 222 -1.36 -35.18 7.43
CA VAL A 222 -1.22 -35.65 6.05
C VAL A 222 -2.57 -35.51 5.38
N LEU A 223 -2.62 -34.81 4.27
CA LEU A 223 -3.85 -34.65 3.49
C LEU A 223 -4.01 -35.76 2.45
N SER A 224 -5.23 -35.96 1.98
CA SER A 224 -5.57 -36.99 0.99
C SER A 224 -4.83 -36.87 -0.36
N ASN A 225 -4.32 -35.69 -0.67
CA ASN A 225 -3.49 -35.41 -1.84
C ASN A 225 -1.97 -35.58 -1.58
N GLY A 226 -1.59 -36.10 -0.41
CA GLY A 226 -0.20 -36.32 -0.01
C GLY A 226 0.53 -35.11 0.59
N VAL A 227 -0.08 -33.94 0.64
CA VAL A 227 0.51 -32.77 1.27
C VAL A 227 0.70 -32.99 2.76
N LYS A 228 1.89 -32.67 3.26
CA LYS A 228 2.21 -32.69 4.69
C LYS A 228 2.10 -31.28 5.25
N VAL A 229 1.30 -31.10 6.28
CA VAL A 229 1.09 -29.82 6.97
C VAL A 229 1.64 -29.93 8.38
N TYR A 230 2.43 -28.97 8.80
CA TYR A 230 2.93 -28.86 10.18
C TYR A 230 2.33 -27.62 10.79
N ILE A 231 1.57 -27.78 11.86
CA ILE A 231 0.91 -26.69 12.57
C ILE A 231 1.62 -26.50 13.91
N LYS A 232 2.02 -25.28 14.21
CA LYS A 232 2.57 -24.88 15.49
C LYS A 232 1.75 -23.73 16.07
N PRO A 233 0.87 -23.98 17.04
CA PRO A 233 0.25 -22.90 17.80
C PRO A 233 1.32 -22.14 18.61
N THR A 234 1.23 -20.84 18.62
CA THR A 234 2.09 -19.97 19.42
C THR A 234 1.27 -18.81 19.98
N ASP A 235 1.77 -18.19 21.03
CA ASP A 235 1.17 -17.05 21.70
C ASP A 235 1.96 -15.74 21.51
N TYR A 236 2.93 -15.73 20.55
CA TYR A 236 3.78 -14.58 20.30
C TYR A 236 3.01 -13.39 19.74
N LYS A 237 1.98 -13.66 18.96
CA LYS A 237 1.08 -12.69 18.35
C LYS A 237 -0.36 -13.15 18.50
N ALA A 238 -1.27 -12.20 18.78
CA ALA A 238 -2.68 -12.51 19.00
C ALA A 238 -3.46 -12.71 17.68
N ASP A 239 -3.04 -12.03 16.60
CA ASP A 239 -3.80 -11.96 15.35
C ASP A 239 -2.89 -12.16 14.12
N GLN A 240 -2.02 -13.18 14.18
CA GLN A 240 -1.11 -13.48 13.08
C GLN A 240 -1.06 -14.97 12.77
N ILE A 241 -1.25 -15.32 11.49
CA ILE A 241 -1.00 -16.65 10.94
C ILE A 241 0.14 -16.55 9.93
N LEU A 242 1.22 -17.26 10.18
CA LEU A 242 2.33 -17.38 9.24
C LEU A 242 2.21 -18.72 8.49
N MET A 243 2.17 -18.66 7.17
CA MET A 243 2.12 -19.83 6.31
C MET A 243 3.33 -19.88 5.37
N LYS A 244 4.00 -21.01 5.31
CA LYS A 244 5.08 -21.26 4.37
C LYS A 244 4.84 -22.58 3.65
N GLY A 245 4.78 -22.54 2.33
CA GLY A 245 4.75 -23.74 1.47
C GLY A 245 6.13 -24.04 0.90
N THR A 246 6.50 -25.32 0.84
CA THR A 246 7.75 -25.77 0.23
C THR A 246 7.45 -26.97 -0.66
N SER A 247 7.90 -26.93 -1.90
CA SER A 247 7.88 -28.05 -2.84
C SER A 247 9.32 -28.37 -3.25
N LEU A 248 9.63 -29.65 -3.34
CA LEU A 248 10.93 -30.09 -3.85
C LEU A 248 11.01 -29.82 -5.36
N GLY A 249 12.21 -29.50 -5.83
CA GLY A 249 12.47 -29.15 -7.24
C GLY A 249 13.06 -27.75 -7.37
N GLY A 250 12.37 -26.86 -8.06
CA GLY A 250 12.84 -25.49 -8.29
C GLY A 250 13.99 -25.45 -9.30
N SER A 251 14.94 -24.53 -9.14
CA SER A 251 16.05 -24.31 -10.09
C SER A 251 16.93 -25.52 -10.34
N SER A 252 16.99 -26.47 -9.42
CA SER A 252 17.77 -27.71 -9.57
C SER A 252 17.26 -28.65 -10.67
N GLN A 253 16.07 -28.44 -11.19
CA GLN A 253 15.48 -29.22 -12.28
C GLN A 253 15.79 -28.66 -13.66
N PHE A 254 16.50 -27.54 -13.74
CA PHE A 254 16.77 -26.82 -14.97
C PHE A 254 18.26 -26.77 -15.27
N ALA A 255 18.61 -26.64 -16.54
CA ALA A 255 19.99 -26.48 -16.95
C ALA A 255 20.57 -25.12 -16.51
N ASP A 256 21.86 -25.04 -16.24
CA ASP A 256 22.58 -23.85 -15.77
C ASP A 256 22.28 -22.59 -16.60
N LYS A 257 22.14 -22.74 -17.91
CA LYS A 257 21.81 -21.65 -18.85
C LYS A 257 20.45 -21.01 -18.61
N GLU A 258 19.55 -21.69 -17.89
CA GLU A 258 18.18 -21.25 -17.62
C GLU A 258 18.03 -20.61 -16.23
N ILE A 259 19.06 -20.71 -15.38
CA ILE A 259 19.01 -20.25 -13.98
C ILE A 259 18.68 -18.76 -13.88
N LEU A 260 19.22 -17.92 -14.75
CA LEU A 260 18.93 -16.48 -14.78
C LEU A 260 17.45 -16.22 -15.05
N ASN A 261 16.85 -16.89 -16.02
CA ASN A 261 15.44 -16.75 -16.35
C ASN A 261 14.54 -17.24 -15.19
N ILE A 262 14.91 -18.37 -14.59
CA ILE A 262 14.18 -18.96 -13.47
C ILE A 262 14.22 -18.07 -12.24
N SER A 263 15.36 -17.43 -11.97
CA SER A 263 15.48 -16.49 -10.84
C SER A 263 14.52 -15.30 -10.93
N GLN A 264 14.08 -14.94 -12.14
CA GLN A 264 13.14 -13.84 -12.39
C GLN A 264 11.66 -14.28 -12.36
N ILE A 265 11.35 -15.57 -12.31
CA ILE A 265 9.96 -16.07 -12.38
C ILE A 265 9.05 -15.41 -11.34
N ASN A 266 9.50 -15.32 -10.10
CA ASN A 266 8.70 -14.71 -9.03
C ASN A 266 8.41 -13.23 -9.31
N GLY A 267 9.39 -12.48 -9.82
CA GLY A 267 9.22 -11.09 -10.20
C GLY A 267 8.23 -10.93 -11.35
N VAL A 268 8.39 -11.74 -12.40
CA VAL A 268 7.52 -11.70 -13.58
C VAL A 268 6.09 -12.14 -13.25
N ALA A 269 5.92 -13.22 -12.49
CA ALA A 269 4.61 -13.71 -12.09
C ALA A 269 3.83 -12.67 -11.26
N LEU A 270 4.52 -11.97 -10.35
CA LEU A 270 3.90 -10.89 -9.56
C LEU A 270 3.47 -9.68 -10.39
N VAL A 271 4.15 -9.42 -11.51
CA VAL A 271 3.77 -8.32 -12.44
C VAL A 271 2.65 -8.76 -13.38
N GLY A 272 2.70 -10.02 -13.85
CA GLY A 272 1.73 -10.57 -14.79
C GLY A 272 0.32 -10.76 -14.24
N GLY A 273 0.20 -10.85 -12.92
CA GLY A 273 -1.09 -11.14 -12.26
C GLY A 273 -1.42 -12.62 -12.20
N ILE A 274 -2.65 -12.94 -11.84
CA ILE A 274 -3.16 -14.32 -11.73
C ILE A 274 -4.51 -14.42 -12.45
N GLY A 275 -4.60 -15.31 -13.42
CA GLY A 275 -5.83 -15.47 -14.22
C GLY A 275 -6.22 -14.18 -14.94
N ASN A 276 -7.43 -13.70 -14.68
CA ASN A 276 -7.95 -12.45 -15.25
C ASN A 276 -7.59 -11.19 -14.42
N PHE A 277 -6.89 -11.37 -13.30
CA PHE A 277 -6.57 -10.30 -12.36
C PHE A 277 -5.15 -9.81 -12.59
N ASN A 278 -4.99 -8.57 -12.98
CA ASN A 278 -3.70 -7.92 -12.99
C ASN A 278 -3.21 -7.65 -11.55
N LYS A 279 -1.96 -7.23 -11.39
CA LYS A 279 -1.38 -6.96 -10.07
C LYS A 279 -2.15 -5.93 -9.27
N VAL A 280 -2.74 -4.91 -9.91
CA VAL A 280 -3.54 -3.88 -9.24
C VAL A 280 -4.81 -4.52 -8.66
N CYS A 281 -5.53 -5.30 -9.46
CA CYS A 281 -6.69 -6.04 -8.98
C CYS A 281 -6.34 -6.94 -7.79
N LEU A 282 -5.22 -7.68 -7.85
CA LEU A 282 -4.80 -8.58 -6.77
C LEU A 282 -4.48 -7.86 -5.48
N LEU A 283 -3.95 -6.64 -5.54
CA LEU A 283 -3.70 -5.83 -4.34
C LEU A 283 -5.00 -5.43 -3.61
N TYR A 284 -6.09 -5.30 -4.35
CA TYR A 284 -7.37 -4.84 -3.82
C TYR A 284 -8.41 -5.96 -3.62
N THR A 285 -8.24 -7.10 -4.27
CA THR A 285 -9.14 -8.26 -4.16
C THR A 285 -8.66 -9.30 -3.15
N SER A 286 -7.48 -9.12 -2.57
CA SER A 286 -7.02 -10.01 -1.49
C SER A 286 -8.03 -9.94 -0.33
N PRO A 287 -8.64 -11.06 0.07
CA PRO A 287 -9.64 -11.06 1.13
C PRO A 287 -8.99 -10.52 2.42
N SER A 288 -9.65 -9.55 3.04
CA SER A 288 -9.21 -9.08 4.34
C SER A 288 -9.37 -10.22 5.37
N PRO A 289 -8.62 -10.22 6.47
CA PRO A 289 -8.84 -11.20 7.55
C PRO A 289 -10.28 -11.26 8.06
N ARG A 290 -11.07 -10.19 7.87
CA ARG A 290 -12.52 -10.16 8.15
C ARG A 290 -13.32 -11.03 7.20
N ASP A 291 -12.98 -11.06 5.93
CA ASP A 291 -13.70 -11.87 4.93
C ASP A 291 -13.46 -13.35 5.17
N MET A 292 -12.26 -13.71 5.62
CA MET A 292 -11.94 -15.08 6.00
C MET A 292 -12.67 -15.54 7.28
N ARG A 293 -13.06 -14.64 8.18
CA ARG A 293 -13.85 -14.97 9.38
C ARG A 293 -15.34 -15.18 9.09
N ARG A 294 -15.87 -14.63 7.98
CA ARG A 294 -17.27 -14.77 7.57
C ARG A 294 -17.58 -16.08 6.84
N SER A 295 -16.56 -16.81 6.41
CA SER A 295 -16.70 -18.09 5.71
C SER A 295 -16.72 -19.32 6.64
N ARG A 296 -17.06 -19.13 7.93
CA ARG A 296 -17.31 -20.23 8.90
C ARG A 296 -18.77 -20.29 9.28
#